data_63857e14983c29ff220ba86150d1d0ef
#
_entry.id   63857e14983c29ff220ba86150d1d0ef
#
_cell.length_a   1.000
_cell.length_b   1.000
_cell.length_c   1.000
_cell.angle_alpha   90.00
_cell.angle_beta   90.00
_cell.angle_gamma   90.00
#
_symmetry.space_group_name_H-M   'P 1'
#
loop_
_entity.id
_entity.type
_entity.pdbx_description
1 polymer ?
#
loop_
_entity_poly.entity_id
_entity_poly.type
_entity_poly.pdbx_seq_one_letter_code
_entity_poly.pdbx_strand_id
1 'polypeptide(L)'
;KRVIDICGSLVGLVICGLVAIVLVPLIRKDGGPAIFVQKRVGKNGRYFKFYKFRSMYVDAEERKKELLDQNTMTGGMFKMDNDPRITPIGRFIRKTSLDELPQFFNVLKGDMSLVGTRPPTVDEYEKYTPEQKRRLSFKPGITGLWQVSGRSEITDFDEVVRLDISYIDGWTIWSDIKILLKTIKVVFKRDGAK
;
A
#
# COMPACT_ATOMS: atom_id res chain seq x y z
N LYS A 1 -20.06 2.88 3.62
CA LYS A 1 -18.68 2.51 3.26
C LYS A 1 -18.61 1.67 1.99
N ARG A 2 -19.26 0.49 1.90
CA ARG A 2 -19.13 -0.41 0.74
C ARG A 2 -19.59 0.21 -0.60
N VAL A 3 -20.64 1.02 -0.60
CA VAL A 3 -21.10 1.73 -1.81
C VAL A 3 -20.01 2.70 -2.31
N ILE A 4 -19.40 3.48 -1.42
CA ILE A 4 -18.29 4.38 -1.76
C ILE A 4 -17.09 3.57 -2.29
N ASP A 5 -16.77 2.43 -1.66
CA ASP A 5 -15.71 1.53 -2.13
C ASP A 5 -15.97 1.04 -3.56
N ILE A 6 -17.19 0.60 -3.88
CA ILE A 6 -17.55 0.11 -5.22
C ILE A 6 -17.47 1.26 -6.24
N CYS A 7 -18.13 2.38 -5.99
CA CYS A 7 -18.11 3.52 -6.92
C CYS A 7 -16.70 4.03 -7.17
N GLY A 8 -15.93 4.25 -6.09
CA GLY A 8 -14.55 4.73 -6.20
C GLY A 8 -13.62 3.72 -6.87
N SER A 9 -13.81 2.42 -6.62
CA SER A 9 -13.00 1.39 -7.27
C SER A 9 -13.31 1.25 -8.78
N LEU A 10 -14.54 1.43 -9.19
CA LEU A 10 -14.89 1.45 -10.63
C LEU A 10 -14.21 2.61 -11.36
N VAL A 11 -14.28 3.82 -10.79
CA VAL A 11 -13.57 4.99 -11.33
C VAL A 11 -12.05 4.74 -11.34
N GLY A 12 -11.50 4.24 -10.23
CA GLY A 12 -10.07 3.92 -10.13
C GLY A 12 -9.61 2.86 -11.13
N LEU A 13 -10.45 1.85 -11.45
CA LEU A 13 -10.13 0.83 -12.45
C LEU A 13 -10.15 1.39 -13.88
N VAL A 14 -11.04 2.32 -14.20
CA VAL A 14 -11.01 3.03 -15.50
C VAL A 14 -9.69 3.79 -15.64
N ILE A 15 -9.30 4.55 -14.64
CA ILE A 15 -8.02 5.27 -14.62
C ILE A 15 -6.85 4.27 -14.73
N CYS A 16 -6.89 3.17 -13.96
CA CYS A 16 -5.88 2.11 -14.03
C CYS A 16 -5.73 1.55 -15.44
N GLY A 17 -6.85 1.28 -16.15
CA GLY A 17 -6.85 0.80 -17.53
C GLY A 17 -6.17 1.78 -18.49
N LEU A 18 -6.51 3.07 -18.42
CA LEU A 18 -5.90 4.11 -19.25
C LEU A 18 -4.38 4.23 -18.98
N VAL A 19 -3.99 4.24 -17.73
CA VAL A 19 -2.57 4.31 -17.33
C VAL A 19 -1.81 3.04 -17.74
N ALA A 20 -2.46 1.86 -17.67
CA ALA A 20 -1.86 0.58 -18.03
C ALA A 20 -1.45 0.52 -19.51
N ILE A 21 -2.17 1.19 -20.42
CA ILE A 21 -1.82 1.24 -21.85
C ILE A 21 -0.37 1.74 -22.04
N VAL A 22 0.05 2.72 -21.23
CA VAL A 22 1.40 3.30 -21.30
C VAL A 22 2.38 2.55 -20.39
N LEU A 23 1.96 2.24 -19.16
CA LEU A 23 2.89 1.68 -18.16
C LEU A 23 3.24 0.21 -18.43
N VAL A 24 2.29 -0.61 -18.90
CA VAL A 24 2.55 -2.04 -19.11
C VAL A 24 3.69 -2.30 -20.10
N PRO A 25 3.73 -1.66 -21.29
CA PRO A 25 4.88 -1.80 -22.20
C PRO A 25 6.21 -1.34 -21.59
N LEU A 26 6.19 -0.23 -20.84
CA LEU A 26 7.39 0.33 -20.21
C LEU A 26 7.94 -0.59 -19.09
N ILE A 27 7.06 -1.15 -18.26
CA ILE A 27 7.46 -2.05 -17.17
C ILE A 27 7.99 -3.38 -17.74
N ARG A 28 7.42 -3.86 -18.85
CA ARG A 28 7.81 -5.15 -19.45
C ARG A 28 9.11 -5.12 -20.26
N LYS A 29 9.73 -3.96 -20.42
CA LYS A 29 11.01 -3.82 -21.16
C LYS A 29 12.15 -4.71 -20.61
N ASP A 30 12.11 -5.04 -19.33
CA ASP A 30 13.08 -5.93 -18.67
C ASP A 30 12.69 -7.44 -18.72
N GLY A 31 11.65 -7.79 -19.48
CA GLY A 31 11.19 -9.19 -19.67
C GLY A 31 10.26 -9.71 -18.58
N GLY A 32 10.07 -9.00 -17.48
CA GLY A 32 9.23 -9.44 -16.36
C GLY A 32 7.74 -9.09 -16.49
N PRO A 33 6.87 -9.63 -15.60
CA PRO A 33 5.44 -9.33 -15.60
C PRO A 33 5.19 -7.86 -15.22
N ALA A 34 4.15 -7.23 -15.82
CA ALA A 34 3.80 -5.85 -15.48
C ALA A 34 3.10 -5.72 -14.12
N ILE A 35 2.36 -6.75 -13.71
CA ILE A 35 1.65 -6.79 -12.43
C ILE A 35 2.45 -7.63 -11.44
N PHE A 36 2.75 -7.03 -10.30
CA PHE A 36 3.29 -7.70 -9.14
C PHE A 36 2.14 -8.21 -8.27
N VAL A 37 2.22 -9.47 -7.87
CA VAL A 37 1.23 -10.13 -7.02
C VAL A 37 1.91 -10.64 -5.77
N GLN A 38 1.42 -10.24 -4.60
CA GLN A 38 1.94 -10.67 -3.31
C GLN A 38 0.83 -11.15 -2.39
N LYS A 39 1.07 -12.19 -1.62
CA LYS A 39 0.17 -12.62 -0.56
C LYS A 39 0.24 -11.64 0.61
N ARG A 40 -0.90 -11.11 1.02
CA ARG A 40 -1.03 -10.15 2.13
C ARG A 40 -2.07 -10.63 3.13
N VAL A 41 -2.01 -10.07 4.33
CA VAL A 41 -2.95 -10.39 5.40
C VAL A 41 -3.98 -9.27 5.51
N GLY A 42 -5.24 -9.63 5.41
CA GLY A 42 -6.38 -8.75 5.48
C GLY A 42 -7.15 -8.87 6.80
N LYS A 43 -8.41 -8.44 6.77
CA LYS A 43 -9.29 -8.45 7.95
C LYS A 43 -9.32 -9.82 8.62
N ASN A 44 -9.16 -9.83 9.95
CA ASN A 44 -9.19 -11.02 10.81
C ASN A 44 -8.16 -12.09 10.40
N GLY A 45 -7.01 -11.69 9.86
CA GLY A 45 -5.95 -12.62 9.48
C GLY A 45 -6.18 -13.37 8.16
N ARG A 46 -7.21 -13.03 7.38
CA ARG A 46 -7.49 -13.70 6.09
C ARG A 46 -6.48 -13.30 5.04
N TYR A 47 -5.92 -14.27 4.34
CA TYR A 47 -5.00 -14.02 3.25
C TYR A 47 -5.71 -13.63 1.96
N PHE A 48 -5.10 -12.72 1.18
CA PHE A 48 -5.58 -12.36 -0.14
C PHE A 48 -4.42 -12.05 -1.09
N LYS A 49 -4.68 -12.05 -2.41
CA LYS A 49 -3.73 -11.64 -3.44
C LYS A 49 -3.79 -10.13 -3.60
N PHE A 50 -2.69 -9.47 -3.32
CA PHE A 50 -2.53 -8.02 -3.42
C PHE A 50 -1.87 -7.66 -4.74
N TYR A 51 -2.42 -6.72 -5.48
CA TYR A 51 -1.99 -6.35 -6.82
C TYR A 51 -1.35 -4.96 -6.86
N LYS A 52 -0.21 -4.85 -7.57
CA LYS A 52 0.44 -3.57 -7.89
C LYS A 52 1.03 -3.61 -9.30
N PHE A 53 1.28 -2.45 -9.90
CA PHE A 53 2.26 -2.43 -11.00
C PHE A 53 3.65 -2.72 -10.43
N ARG A 54 4.42 -3.53 -11.16
CA ARG A 54 5.77 -3.89 -10.73
C ARG A 54 6.69 -2.67 -10.86
N SER A 55 7.24 -2.25 -9.73
CA SER A 55 8.17 -1.13 -9.60
C SER A 55 9.61 -1.55 -9.30
N MET A 56 9.83 -2.84 -9.07
CA MET A 56 11.13 -3.41 -8.72
C MET A 56 11.55 -4.46 -9.75
N TYR A 57 12.85 -4.76 -9.76
CA TYR A 57 13.41 -5.88 -10.55
C TYR A 57 12.79 -7.21 -10.14
N VAL A 58 12.87 -8.21 -11.02
CA VAL A 58 12.23 -9.52 -10.82
C VAL A 58 12.78 -10.24 -9.59
N ASP A 59 14.08 -10.07 -9.33
CA ASP A 59 14.86 -10.67 -8.23
C ASP A 59 14.83 -9.84 -6.91
N ALA A 60 13.93 -8.86 -6.81
CA ALA A 60 13.89 -7.92 -5.70
C ALA A 60 13.64 -8.57 -4.32
N GLU A 61 12.88 -9.67 -4.27
CA GLU A 61 12.63 -10.38 -3.01
C GLU A 61 13.87 -11.16 -2.54
N GLU A 62 14.68 -11.70 -3.46
CA GLU A 62 15.95 -12.37 -3.13
C GLU A 62 16.95 -11.36 -2.59
N ARG A 63 17.12 -10.23 -3.28
CA ARG A 63 17.99 -9.13 -2.84
C ARG A 63 17.56 -8.48 -1.52
N LYS A 64 16.30 -8.58 -1.14
CA LYS A 64 15.81 -8.01 0.14
C LYS A 64 16.58 -8.60 1.33
N LYS A 65 16.96 -9.88 1.27
CA LYS A 65 17.67 -10.54 2.38
C LYS A 65 19.01 -9.89 2.69
N GLU A 66 19.70 -9.42 1.65
CA GLU A 66 21.02 -8.78 1.75
C GLU A 66 20.92 -7.31 2.24
N LEU A 67 19.72 -6.73 2.20
CA LEU A 67 19.48 -5.33 2.53
C LEU A 67 18.79 -5.13 3.88
N LEU A 68 18.56 -6.20 4.65
CA LEU A 68 17.81 -6.13 5.91
C LEU A 68 18.46 -5.18 6.94
N ASP A 69 19.79 -5.10 6.97
CA ASP A 69 20.55 -4.23 7.87
C ASP A 69 20.39 -2.74 7.55
N GLN A 70 19.88 -2.40 6.35
CA GLN A 70 19.63 -1.02 5.92
C GLN A 70 18.17 -0.59 6.16
N ASN A 71 17.43 -1.35 6.96
CA ASN A 71 16.06 -1.01 7.29
C ASN A 71 15.99 0.27 8.15
N THR A 72 15.21 1.25 7.72
CA THR A 72 14.99 2.52 8.44
C THR A 72 13.79 2.48 9.38
N MET A 73 13.03 1.38 9.39
CA MET A 73 11.84 1.22 10.25
C MET A 73 12.15 0.32 11.44
N THR A 74 11.52 0.62 12.58
CA THR A 74 11.44 -0.32 13.70
C THR A 74 10.40 -1.42 13.42
N GLY A 75 10.46 -2.52 14.15
CA GLY A 75 9.49 -3.62 14.04
C GLY A 75 9.63 -4.46 12.76
N GLY A 76 8.55 -5.06 12.33
CA GLY A 76 8.53 -6.01 11.21
C GLY A 76 8.49 -5.39 9.80
N MET A 77 8.24 -4.09 9.68
CA MET A 77 8.12 -3.40 8.41
C MET A 77 9.50 -3.09 7.82
N PHE A 78 9.69 -3.32 6.51
CA PHE A 78 10.92 -3.01 5.81
C PHE A 78 10.76 -1.73 4.96
N LYS A 79 11.67 -0.78 5.15
CA LYS A 79 11.80 0.44 4.36
C LYS A 79 13.27 0.86 4.33
N MET A 80 13.73 1.33 3.18
CA MET A 80 15.05 1.93 3.04
C MET A 80 15.01 3.11 2.08
N ASP A 81 15.94 4.04 2.27
CA ASP A 81 16.15 5.14 1.34
C ASP A 81 16.98 4.66 0.15
N ASN A 82 16.68 5.17 -1.06
CA ASN A 82 17.39 4.83 -2.30
C ASN A 82 17.50 3.31 -2.58
N ASP A 83 16.39 2.59 -2.40
CA ASP A 83 16.31 1.14 -2.58
C ASP A 83 16.83 0.73 -4.00
N PRO A 84 17.95 -0.02 -4.10
CA PRO A 84 18.55 -0.40 -5.38
C PRO A 84 17.71 -1.40 -6.17
N ARG A 85 16.69 -2.00 -5.56
CA ARG A 85 15.79 -2.94 -6.21
C ARG A 85 14.75 -2.24 -7.10
N ILE A 86 14.61 -0.91 -6.99
CA ILE A 86 13.62 -0.13 -7.73
C ILE A 86 14.16 0.17 -9.13
N THR A 87 13.37 -0.17 -10.16
CA THR A 87 13.70 0.15 -11.56
C THR A 87 13.58 1.66 -11.83
N PRO A 88 14.22 2.21 -12.89
CA PRO A 88 14.06 3.62 -13.26
C PRO A 88 12.59 4.03 -13.44
N ILE A 89 11.80 3.24 -14.17
CA ILE A 89 10.35 3.46 -14.30
C ILE A 89 9.63 3.26 -12.96
N GLY A 90 10.10 2.34 -12.14
CA GLY A 90 9.59 2.07 -10.80
C GLY A 90 9.68 3.29 -9.88
N ARG A 91 10.76 4.06 -9.93
CA ARG A 91 10.89 5.32 -9.17
C ARG A 91 9.80 6.31 -9.56
N PHE A 92 9.54 6.46 -10.85
CA PHE A 92 8.49 7.36 -11.34
C PHE A 92 7.11 6.92 -10.85
N ILE A 93 6.74 5.64 -11.04
CA ILE A 93 5.39 5.17 -10.68
C ILE A 93 5.17 5.14 -9.16
N ARG A 94 6.21 4.89 -8.35
CA ARG A 94 6.14 4.99 -6.89
C ARG A 94 5.99 6.44 -6.43
N LYS A 95 6.78 7.36 -6.99
CA LYS A 95 6.69 8.79 -6.68
C LYS A 95 5.33 9.39 -7.00
N THR A 96 4.64 8.85 -8.00
CA THR A 96 3.29 9.27 -8.41
C THR A 96 2.19 8.39 -7.82
N SER A 97 2.53 7.36 -7.02
CA SER A 97 1.62 6.34 -6.49
C SER A 97 0.81 5.58 -7.56
N LEU A 98 1.24 5.63 -8.82
CA LEU A 98 0.59 4.91 -9.92
C LEU A 98 0.73 3.39 -9.78
N ASP A 99 1.77 2.92 -9.09
CA ASP A 99 1.96 1.50 -8.79
C ASP A 99 0.80 0.90 -7.98
N GLU A 100 0.05 1.73 -7.27
CA GLU A 100 -1.05 1.28 -6.40
C GLU A 100 -2.40 1.14 -7.11
N LEU A 101 -2.54 1.65 -8.35
CA LEU A 101 -3.81 1.62 -9.08
C LEU A 101 -4.43 0.20 -9.22
N PRO A 102 -3.68 -0.90 -9.44
CA PRO A 102 -4.28 -2.23 -9.50
C PRO A 102 -4.98 -2.68 -8.21
N GLN A 103 -4.71 -2.04 -7.06
CA GLN A 103 -5.40 -2.33 -5.80
C GLN A 103 -6.90 -1.98 -5.83
N PHE A 104 -7.34 -1.11 -6.75
CA PHE A 104 -8.77 -0.87 -6.94
C PHE A 104 -9.52 -2.16 -7.31
N PHE A 105 -8.86 -3.13 -7.94
CA PHE A 105 -9.43 -4.46 -8.16
C PHE A 105 -9.62 -5.24 -6.84
N ASN A 106 -8.68 -5.12 -5.88
CA ASN A 106 -8.87 -5.68 -4.54
C ASN A 106 -10.04 -5.02 -3.80
N VAL A 107 -10.23 -3.71 -3.97
CA VAL A 107 -11.39 -3.01 -3.38
C VAL A 107 -12.68 -3.49 -3.99
N LEU A 108 -12.76 -3.62 -5.32
CA LEU A 108 -13.95 -4.09 -6.02
C LEU A 108 -14.31 -5.52 -5.60
N LYS A 109 -13.32 -6.43 -5.48
CA LYS A 109 -13.52 -7.78 -4.94
C LYS A 109 -14.00 -7.80 -3.48
N GLY A 110 -13.67 -6.77 -2.71
CA GLY A 110 -13.99 -6.69 -1.29
C GLY A 110 -12.89 -7.21 -0.36
N ASP A 111 -11.71 -7.54 -0.88
CA ASP A 111 -10.53 -7.87 -0.07
C ASP A 111 -10.04 -6.62 0.69
N MET A 112 -10.17 -5.44 0.06
CA MET A 112 -9.77 -4.13 0.58
C MET A 112 -10.93 -3.12 0.57
N SER A 113 -10.69 -1.97 1.14
CA SER A 113 -11.49 -0.75 1.09
C SER A 113 -10.64 0.38 0.48
N LEU A 114 -11.25 1.48 0.07
CA LEU A 114 -10.49 2.68 -0.29
C LEU A 114 -9.69 3.20 0.91
N VAL A 115 -10.32 3.24 2.08
CA VAL A 115 -9.71 3.71 3.33
C VAL A 115 -9.69 2.59 4.36
N GLY A 116 -8.53 2.36 4.95
CA GLY A 116 -8.30 1.35 5.97
C GLY A 116 -6.84 1.29 6.41
N THR A 117 -6.47 0.25 7.14
CA THR A 117 -5.09 0.00 7.56
C THR A 117 -4.28 -0.59 6.40
N ARG A 118 -2.96 -0.36 6.36
CA ARG A 118 -2.10 -1.00 5.35
C ARG A 118 -2.04 -2.50 5.59
N PRO A 119 -2.32 -3.35 4.58
CA PRO A 119 -2.21 -4.80 4.73
C PRO A 119 -0.74 -5.22 4.89
N PRO A 120 -0.37 -5.93 5.98
CA PRO A 120 0.98 -6.45 6.16
C PRO A 120 1.31 -7.58 5.19
N THR A 121 2.60 -7.80 4.94
CA THR A 121 3.08 -9.07 4.37
C THR A 121 2.88 -10.21 5.37
N VAL A 122 3.02 -11.46 4.92
CA VAL A 122 2.95 -12.61 5.81
C VAL A 122 4.05 -12.54 6.87
N ASP A 123 5.29 -12.25 6.43
CA ASP A 123 6.46 -12.14 7.33
C ASP A 123 6.32 -11.00 8.37
N GLU A 124 5.70 -9.86 7.98
CA GLU A 124 5.37 -8.79 8.92
C GLU A 124 4.35 -9.28 9.96
N TYR A 125 3.30 -9.94 9.52
CA TYR A 125 2.21 -10.41 10.37
C TYR A 125 2.66 -11.46 11.40
N GLU A 126 3.58 -12.35 11.01
CA GLU A 126 4.13 -13.38 11.90
C GLU A 126 4.88 -12.76 13.08
N LYS A 127 5.46 -11.58 12.89
CA LYS A 127 6.20 -10.83 13.92
C LYS A 127 5.29 -9.95 14.81
N TYR A 128 4.00 -9.81 14.46
CA TYR A 128 3.09 -8.92 15.19
C TYR A 128 2.73 -9.48 16.56
N THR A 129 2.79 -8.61 17.57
CA THR A 129 2.20 -8.87 18.88
C THR A 129 0.66 -8.97 18.79
N PRO A 130 -0.02 -9.55 19.78
CA PRO A 130 -1.48 -9.57 19.82
C PRO A 130 -2.11 -8.19 19.72
N GLU A 131 -1.50 -7.17 20.33
CA GLU A 131 -1.95 -5.77 20.26
C GLU A 131 -1.81 -5.21 18.84
N GLN A 132 -0.67 -5.41 18.20
CA GLN A 132 -0.41 -4.98 16.83
C GLN A 132 -1.36 -5.68 15.83
N LYS A 133 -1.80 -6.91 16.11
CA LYS A 133 -2.80 -7.63 15.32
C LYS A 133 -4.20 -6.99 15.36
N ARG A 134 -4.51 -6.16 16.37
CA ARG A 134 -5.77 -5.42 16.47
C ARG A 134 -6.03 -4.52 15.25
N ARG A 135 -4.98 -4.01 14.60
CA ARG A 135 -5.09 -3.24 13.34
C ARG A 135 -5.74 -4.03 12.19
N LEU A 136 -5.81 -5.36 12.29
CA LEU A 136 -6.45 -6.23 11.31
C LEU A 136 -7.93 -6.52 11.63
N SER A 137 -8.49 -5.94 12.69
CA SER A 137 -9.92 -6.04 12.99
C SER A 137 -10.78 -5.30 11.94
N PHE A 138 -10.15 -4.40 11.20
CA PHE A 138 -10.78 -3.63 10.13
C PHE A 138 -10.29 -4.07 8.75
N LYS A 139 -11.09 -3.79 7.70
CA LYS A 139 -10.68 -4.09 6.32
C LYS A 139 -9.50 -3.22 5.90
N PRO A 140 -8.43 -3.78 5.30
CA PRO A 140 -7.30 -2.98 4.85
C PRO A 140 -7.71 -2.00 3.75
N GLY A 141 -6.98 -0.88 3.64
CA GLY A 141 -7.23 0.18 2.68
C GLY A 141 -6.10 0.38 1.68
N ILE A 142 -6.42 1.05 0.56
CA ILE A 142 -5.41 1.62 -0.34
C ILE A 142 -4.70 2.77 0.37
N THR A 143 -5.48 3.62 1.06
CA THR A 143 -4.98 4.69 1.92
C THR A 143 -5.49 4.53 3.35
N GLY A 144 -4.88 5.22 4.29
CA GLY A 144 -5.24 5.16 5.71
C GLY A 144 -4.74 6.37 6.49
N LEU A 145 -5.14 6.46 7.76
CA LEU A 145 -4.83 7.62 8.60
C LEU A 145 -3.33 7.87 8.71
N TRP A 146 -2.51 6.85 9.03
CA TRP A 146 -1.08 7.03 9.14
C TRP A 146 -0.41 7.44 7.82
N GLN A 147 -0.92 6.93 6.68
CA GLN A 147 -0.39 7.25 5.35
C GLN A 147 -0.59 8.73 4.97
N VAL A 148 -1.61 9.40 5.53
CA VAL A 148 -1.86 10.83 5.30
C VAL A 148 -1.41 11.73 6.47
N SER A 149 -0.82 11.15 7.52
CA SER A 149 -0.37 11.85 8.73
C SER A 149 1.15 11.93 8.91
N GLY A 150 1.91 11.67 7.84
CA GLY A 150 3.38 11.74 7.91
C GLY A 150 4.10 10.58 7.21
N ARG A 151 3.35 9.62 6.68
CA ARG A 151 3.81 8.50 5.80
C ARG A 151 5.30 8.12 5.92
N SER A 152 6.19 8.94 5.36
CA SER A 152 7.64 8.64 5.27
C SER A 152 8.45 9.12 6.47
N GLU A 153 7.90 10.02 7.26
CA GLU A 153 8.56 10.59 8.45
C GLU A 153 8.36 9.70 9.67
N ILE A 154 7.28 8.89 9.69
CA ILE A 154 7.03 7.93 10.77
C ILE A 154 7.92 6.72 10.55
N THR A 155 8.91 6.55 11.42
CA THR A 155 9.85 5.40 11.42
C THR A 155 9.55 4.41 12.54
N ASP A 156 8.78 4.81 13.54
CA ASP A 156 8.33 3.95 14.62
C ASP A 156 7.06 3.19 14.23
N PHE A 157 7.15 1.86 14.27
CA PHE A 157 6.03 0.99 13.92
C PHE A 157 4.88 1.06 14.95
N ASP A 158 5.17 1.27 16.22
CA ASP A 158 4.12 1.38 17.24
C ASP A 158 3.30 2.67 17.06
N GLU A 159 3.92 3.74 16.57
CA GLU A 159 3.18 4.94 16.16
C GLU A 159 2.23 4.66 14.98
N VAL A 160 2.67 3.87 13.97
CA VAL A 160 1.80 3.40 12.88
C VAL A 160 0.61 2.61 13.43
N VAL A 161 0.87 1.70 14.38
CA VAL A 161 -0.18 0.90 15.04
C VAL A 161 -1.17 1.78 15.79
N ARG A 162 -0.66 2.76 16.55
CA ARG A 162 -1.49 3.70 17.30
C ARG A 162 -2.44 4.50 16.39
N LEU A 163 -1.93 5.02 15.28
CA LEU A 163 -2.73 5.75 14.29
C LEU A 163 -3.80 4.85 13.65
N ASP A 164 -3.43 3.62 13.28
CA ASP A 164 -4.37 2.68 12.70
C ASP A 164 -5.48 2.28 13.69
N ILE A 165 -5.14 2.05 14.98
CA ILE A 165 -6.12 1.73 16.02
C ILE A 165 -7.02 2.94 16.29
N SER A 166 -6.48 4.16 16.35
CA SER A 166 -7.28 5.37 16.56
C SER A 166 -8.30 5.59 15.43
N TYR A 167 -7.90 5.26 14.18
CA TYR A 167 -8.84 5.29 13.05
C TYR A 167 -9.94 4.24 13.20
N ILE A 168 -9.61 3.02 13.65
CA ILE A 168 -10.58 1.93 13.82
C ILE A 168 -11.59 2.27 14.90
N ASP A 169 -11.13 2.75 16.06
CA ASP A 169 -11.96 3.05 17.22
C ASP A 169 -12.85 4.27 16.99
N GLY A 170 -12.32 5.28 16.30
CA GLY A 170 -13.05 6.52 15.96
C GLY A 170 -13.66 6.53 14.55
N TRP A 171 -13.84 5.38 13.92
CA TRP A 171 -14.31 5.31 12.54
C TRP A 171 -15.69 5.95 12.35
N THR A 172 -15.77 6.84 11.37
CA THR A 172 -17.00 7.39 10.81
C THR A 172 -16.88 7.52 9.30
N ILE A 173 -18.00 7.66 8.61
CA ILE A 173 -17.96 7.91 7.16
C ILE A 173 -17.25 9.23 6.83
N TRP A 174 -17.35 10.22 7.71
CA TRP A 174 -16.66 11.50 7.56
C TRP A 174 -15.15 11.39 7.74
N SER A 175 -14.67 10.49 8.60
CA SER A 175 -13.24 10.22 8.70
C SER A 175 -12.69 9.62 7.40
N ASP A 176 -13.42 8.73 6.72
CA ASP A 176 -13.05 8.22 5.41
C ASP A 176 -12.97 9.34 4.37
N ILE A 177 -13.99 10.21 4.29
CA ILE A 177 -14.01 11.34 3.34
C ILE A 177 -12.81 12.27 3.58
N LYS A 178 -12.52 12.60 4.84
CA LYS A 178 -11.38 13.44 5.21
C LYS A 178 -10.04 12.81 4.79
N ILE A 179 -9.88 11.49 5.00
CA ILE A 179 -8.68 10.75 4.60
C ILE A 179 -8.55 10.73 3.07
N LEU A 180 -9.62 10.50 2.33
CA LEU A 180 -9.61 10.54 0.86
C LEU A 180 -9.19 11.91 0.32
N LEU A 181 -9.74 13.00 0.86
CA LEU A 181 -9.35 14.36 0.48
C LEU A 181 -7.88 14.66 0.80
N LYS A 182 -7.40 14.24 1.98
CA LYS A 182 -5.98 14.35 2.33
C LYS A 182 -5.10 13.52 1.39
N THR A 183 -5.54 12.30 1.02
CA THR A 183 -4.80 11.44 0.09
C THR A 183 -4.60 12.12 -1.26
N ILE A 184 -5.66 12.73 -1.82
CA ILE A 184 -5.56 13.50 -3.06
C ILE A 184 -4.48 14.58 -2.92
N LYS A 185 -4.51 15.36 -1.83
CA LYS A 185 -3.53 16.41 -1.56
C LYS A 185 -2.09 15.86 -1.47
N VAL A 186 -1.88 14.75 -0.75
CA VAL A 186 -0.57 14.11 -0.58
C VAL A 186 -0.04 13.58 -1.91
N VAL A 187 -0.88 12.94 -2.73
CA VAL A 187 -0.49 12.41 -4.05
C VAL A 187 -0.09 13.56 -4.99
N PHE A 188 -0.87 14.66 -5.04
CA PHE A 188 -0.53 15.83 -5.87
C PHE A 188 0.72 16.58 -5.40
N LYS A 189 0.93 16.71 -4.10
CA LYS A 189 2.13 17.34 -3.54
C LYS A 189 3.37 16.45 -3.61
N ARG A 190 3.18 15.14 -3.89
CA ARG A 190 4.25 14.12 -3.87
C ARG A 190 4.96 14.02 -2.51
N ASP A 191 4.28 14.41 -1.43
CA ASP A 191 4.84 14.39 -0.08
C ASP A 191 5.04 12.94 0.37
N GLY A 192 6.26 12.61 0.81
CA GLY A 192 6.59 11.32 1.41
C GLY A 192 6.60 10.11 0.46
N ALA A 193 6.58 10.30 -0.85
CA ALA A 193 6.81 9.22 -1.82
C ALA A 193 8.32 9.09 -2.08
N LYS A 194 8.94 8.07 -1.49
CA LYS A 194 10.35 7.68 -1.70
C LYS A 194 10.43 6.39 -2.49
#